data_2913f87fbbd22af286242763b098b1d6
#
_entry.id   2913f87fbbd22af286242763b098b1d6
#
_cell.length_a   1.000
_cell.length_b   1.000
_cell.length_c   1.000
_cell.angle_alpha   90.00
_cell.angle_beta   90.00
_cell.angle_gamma   90.00
#
_symmetry.space_group_name_H-M   'P 1'
#
loop_
_entity.id
_entity.type
_entity.pdbx_description
1 polymer ?
#
loop_
_entity_poly.entity_id
_entity_poly.type
_entity_poly.pdbx_seq_one_letter_code
_entity_poly.pdbx_strand_id
1 'polypeptide(L)'
;ITIDAENLVWFRMLLAGIFLGGFILYKKQSFQVPVREFFKLIFVGLLIALHWIFFFTAIHVSNVSITLSIFSLGAFFASLLEPLFYGRKVLWYEVFFGLIIIAGLGLILQVEIKYLQGVYFALASIILGVVFTLMNGKLIADHEPSVITFYEFGAGVFFISVYFLFEGKFTADFFSLSLNNWILLLVLASVCTAYAFTASVKVMQRLTPYTVMLTTNLEPVYGIILAYFILGGKEKMSVEFYIGAVIIIITVILNGVFKHYQNKKENL
;
A
#
# COMPACT_ATOMS: atom_id res chain seq x y z
N ILE A 1 -6.55 -13.87 10.21
CA ILE A 1 -6.74 -12.94 11.33
C ILE A 1 -8.22 -12.57 11.35
N THR A 2 -8.89 -12.79 12.50
CA THR A 2 -10.31 -12.53 12.71
C THR A 2 -10.52 -11.25 13.51
N ILE A 3 -9.84 -10.18 13.10
CA ILE A 3 -9.85 -8.88 13.77
C ILE A 3 -10.40 -7.85 12.76
N ASP A 4 -11.20 -6.89 13.24
CA ASP A 4 -11.69 -5.79 12.39
C ASP A 4 -10.56 -5.00 11.74
N ALA A 5 -10.82 -4.42 10.58
CA ALA A 5 -9.82 -3.71 9.79
C ALA A 5 -9.07 -2.63 10.59
N GLU A 6 -9.80 -1.81 11.32
CA GLU A 6 -9.24 -0.71 12.11
C GLU A 6 -8.36 -1.21 13.26
N ASN A 7 -8.83 -2.23 14.00
CA ASN A 7 -8.10 -2.86 15.09
C ASN A 7 -6.82 -3.52 14.57
N LEU A 8 -6.92 -4.23 13.44
CA LEU A 8 -5.79 -4.87 12.77
C LEU A 8 -4.71 -3.85 12.42
N VAL A 9 -5.10 -2.72 11.83
CA VAL A 9 -4.16 -1.66 11.43
C VAL A 9 -3.51 -1.03 12.65
N TRP A 10 -4.26 -0.78 13.73
CA TRP A 10 -3.71 -0.23 14.97
C TRP A 10 -2.63 -1.14 15.58
N PHE A 11 -2.95 -2.43 15.80
CA PHE A 11 -1.97 -3.40 16.31
C PHE A 11 -0.76 -3.56 15.39
N ARG A 12 -0.99 -3.63 14.08
CA ARG A 12 0.05 -3.76 13.07
C ARG A 12 1.03 -2.59 13.14
N MET A 13 0.54 -1.34 13.16
CA MET A 13 1.37 -0.15 13.21
C MET A 13 2.09 -0.01 14.56
N LEU A 14 1.41 -0.28 15.67
CA LEU A 14 2.00 -0.23 17.01
C LEU A 14 3.16 -1.21 17.14
N LEU A 15 2.94 -2.49 16.83
CA LEU A 15 3.96 -3.52 16.91
C LEU A 15 5.13 -3.25 15.95
N ALA A 16 4.84 -2.82 14.72
CA ALA A 16 5.87 -2.46 13.76
C ALA A 16 6.69 -1.26 14.24
N GLY A 17 6.05 -0.25 14.83
CA GLY A 17 6.72 0.89 15.46
C GLY A 17 7.64 0.47 16.61
N ILE A 18 7.20 -0.47 17.45
CA ILE A 18 8.03 -1.03 18.55
C ILE A 18 9.27 -1.75 17.98
N PHE A 19 9.09 -2.60 16.94
CA PHE A 19 10.22 -3.28 16.28
C PHE A 19 11.21 -2.28 15.67
N LEU A 20 10.70 -1.24 15.00
CA LEU A 20 11.55 -0.20 14.40
C LEU A 20 12.26 0.65 15.46
N GLY A 21 11.58 1.02 16.53
CA GLY A 21 12.21 1.73 17.66
C GLY A 21 13.36 0.92 18.27
N GLY A 22 13.14 -0.38 18.49
CA GLY A 22 14.20 -1.30 18.94
C GLY A 22 15.36 -1.41 17.93
N PHE A 23 15.06 -1.47 16.63
CA PHE A 23 16.07 -1.50 15.56
C PHE A 23 16.91 -0.22 15.49
N ILE A 24 16.25 0.96 15.59
CA ILE A 24 16.92 2.28 15.58
C ILE A 24 17.88 2.38 16.79
N LEU A 25 17.43 1.98 18.00
CA LEU A 25 18.27 1.93 19.19
C LEU A 25 19.44 0.97 19.04
N TYR A 26 19.20 -0.22 18.54
CA TYR A 26 20.24 -1.23 18.29
C TYR A 26 21.31 -0.73 17.29
N LYS A 27 20.88 -0.05 16.22
CA LYS A 27 21.77 0.55 15.20
C LYS A 27 22.37 1.89 15.63
N LYS A 28 22.01 2.41 16.81
CA LYS A 28 22.42 3.73 17.30
C LYS A 28 22.13 4.87 16.32
N GLN A 29 21.03 4.75 15.57
CA GLN A 29 20.56 5.79 14.66
C GLN A 29 19.96 6.95 15.47
N SER A 30 20.06 8.18 14.94
CA SER A 30 19.44 9.34 15.57
C SER A 30 17.94 9.40 15.28
N PHE A 31 17.15 9.68 16.32
CA PHE A 31 15.72 10.01 16.18
C PHE A 31 15.48 11.47 15.80
N GLN A 32 16.53 12.29 15.68
CA GLN A 32 16.36 13.70 15.43
C GLN A 32 15.86 13.96 14.02
N VAL A 33 14.75 14.69 13.94
CA VAL A 33 14.12 15.14 12.68
C VAL A 33 13.78 16.61 12.83
N PRO A 34 14.09 17.47 11.83
CA PRO A 34 13.70 18.87 11.85
C PRO A 34 12.17 19.01 11.99
N VAL A 35 11.73 20.02 12.76
CA VAL A 35 10.31 20.23 13.08
C VAL A 35 9.43 20.29 11.83
N ARG A 36 9.90 20.94 10.76
CA ARG A 36 9.15 21.02 9.50
C ARG A 36 8.90 19.64 8.88
N GLU A 37 9.87 18.73 8.98
CA GLU A 37 9.79 17.40 8.41
C GLU A 37 9.04 16.46 9.33
N PHE A 38 9.12 16.66 10.64
CA PHE A 38 8.29 15.97 11.60
C PHE A 38 6.79 16.09 11.25
N PHE A 39 6.29 17.31 10.97
CA PHE A 39 4.90 17.49 10.57
C PHE A 39 4.55 16.81 9.24
N LYS A 40 5.49 16.72 8.29
CA LYS A 40 5.29 15.95 7.06
C LYS A 40 5.15 14.44 7.36
N LEU A 41 6.02 13.90 8.23
CA LEU A 41 5.95 12.50 8.65
C LEU A 41 4.64 12.18 9.37
N ILE A 42 4.18 13.09 10.25
CA ILE A 42 2.87 12.95 10.92
C ILE A 42 1.73 12.90 9.89
N PHE A 43 1.74 13.78 8.90
CA PHE A 43 0.73 13.78 7.84
C PHE A 43 0.80 12.50 6.99
N VAL A 44 1.99 12.05 6.61
CA VAL A 44 2.18 10.79 5.88
C VAL A 44 1.69 9.61 6.71
N GLY A 45 1.96 9.57 8.00
CA GLY A 45 1.47 8.52 8.89
C GLY A 45 -0.06 8.45 8.96
N LEU A 46 -0.76 9.59 8.91
CA LEU A 46 -2.21 9.64 8.75
C LEU A 46 -2.65 9.02 7.42
N LEU A 47 -1.98 9.37 6.30
CA LEU A 47 -2.31 8.80 4.99
C LEU A 47 -2.11 7.29 4.95
N ILE A 48 -1.03 6.77 5.58
CA ILE A 48 -0.75 5.33 5.68
C ILE A 48 -1.82 4.63 6.51
N ALA A 49 -2.23 5.20 7.64
CA ALA A 49 -3.27 4.63 8.49
C ALA A 49 -4.60 4.52 7.71
N LEU A 50 -5.03 5.60 7.05
CA LEU A 50 -6.25 5.60 6.23
C LEU A 50 -6.14 4.64 5.03
N HIS A 51 -4.99 4.60 4.36
CA HIS A 51 -4.71 3.64 3.29
C HIS A 51 -4.95 2.19 3.75
N TRP A 52 -4.37 1.79 4.86
CA TRP A 52 -4.54 0.41 5.35
C TRP A 52 -5.93 0.12 5.88
N ILE A 53 -6.58 1.07 6.56
CA ILE A 53 -7.98 0.90 6.98
C ILE A 53 -8.85 0.65 5.74
N PHE A 54 -8.73 1.47 4.71
CA PHE A 54 -9.50 1.30 3.48
C PHE A 54 -9.15 0.02 2.74
N PHE A 55 -7.87 -0.38 2.71
CA PHE A 55 -7.44 -1.65 2.12
C PHE A 55 -8.10 -2.86 2.78
N PHE A 56 -8.01 -2.96 4.10
CA PHE A 56 -8.61 -4.09 4.82
C PHE A 56 -10.13 -4.03 4.82
N THR A 57 -10.72 -2.84 4.86
CA THR A 57 -12.17 -2.66 4.68
C THR A 57 -12.60 -3.14 3.29
N ALA A 58 -11.86 -2.78 2.23
CA ALA A 58 -12.14 -3.26 0.87
C ALA A 58 -12.17 -4.79 0.80
N ILE A 59 -11.20 -5.47 1.43
CA ILE A 59 -11.16 -6.93 1.49
C ILE A 59 -12.38 -7.48 2.25
N HIS A 60 -12.79 -6.85 3.35
CA HIS A 60 -13.92 -7.31 4.15
C HIS A 60 -15.27 -7.18 3.42
N VAL A 61 -15.48 -6.06 2.70
CA VAL A 61 -16.74 -5.81 1.98
C VAL A 61 -16.75 -6.35 0.54
N SER A 62 -15.61 -6.85 0.06
CA SER A 62 -15.50 -7.57 -1.22
C SER A 62 -14.72 -8.87 -1.05
N ASN A 63 -13.51 -8.93 -1.55
CA ASN A 63 -12.55 -10.02 -1.36
C ASN A 63 -11.13 -9.57 -1.74
N VAL A 64 -10.14 -10.45 -1.53
CA VAL A 64 -8.73 -10.18 -1.83
C VAL A 64 -8.53 -9.96 -3.33
N SER A 65 -9.16 -10.77 -4.18
CA SER A 65 -8.97 -10.72 -5.64
C SER A 65 -9.43 -9.39 -6.24
N ILE A 66 -10.61 -8.90 -5.85
CA ILE A 66 -11.13 -7.58 -6.30
C ILE A 66 -10.21 -6.45 -5.80
N THR A 67 -9.88 -6.46 -4.51
CA THR A 67 -9.04 -5.41 -3.91
C THR A 67 -7.69 -5.30 -4.62
N LEU A 68 -7.01 -6.43 -4.82
CA LEU A 68 -5.70 -6.45 -5.47
C LEU A 68 -5.77 -6.08 -6.96
N SER A 69 -6.87 -6.43 -7.66
CA SER A 69 -7.05 -6.00 -9.05
C SER A 69 -7.13 -4.47 -9.16
N ILE A 70 -7.83 -3.80 -8.22
CA ILE A 70 -7.87 -2.33 -8.15
C ILE A 70 -6.49 -1.74 -7.83
N PHE A 71 -5.70 -2.41 -7.00
CA PHE A 71 -4.35 -1.96 -6.63
C PHE A 71 -3.38 -1.92 -7.82
N SER A 72 -3.66 -2.68 -8.89
CA SER A 72 -2.92 -2.57 -10.16
C SER A 72 -3.00 -1.18 -10.82
N LEU A 73 -3.96 -0.33 -10.42
CA LEU A 73 -4.01 1.09 -10.83
C LEU A 73 -2.91 1.95 -10.20
N GLY A 74 -2.14 1.43 -9.23
CA GLY A 74 -1.13 2.21 -8.52
C GLY A 74 -0.12 2.87 -9.42
N ALA A 75 0.44 2.15 -10.41
CA ALA A 75 1.37 2.73 -11.37
C ALA A 75 0.70 3.80 -12.26
N PHE A 76 -0.57 3.62 -12.63
CA PHE A 76 -1.32 4.63 -13.38
C PHE A 76 -1.48 5.92 -12.57
N PHE A 77 -1.97 5.84 -11.35
CA PHE A 77 -2.08 7.03 -10.50
C PHE A 77 -0.70 7.66 -10.22
N ALA A 78 0.34 6.85 -10.03
CA ALA A 78 1.71 7.36 -9.87
C ALA A 78 2.16 8.13 -11.12
N SER A 79 1.85 7.66 -12.33
CA SER A 79 2.21 8.34 -13.58
C SER A 79 1.57 9.73 -13.72
N LEU A 80 0.36 9.90 -13.17
CA LEU A 80 -0.36 11.17 -13.18
C LEU A 80 0.05 12.11 -12.04
N LEU A 81 0.32 11.56 -10.84
CA LEU A 81 0.61 12.35 -9.66
C LEU A 81 2.10 12.70 -9.50
N GLU A 82 3.03 11.80 -9.91
CA GLU A 82 4.47 12.05 -9.83
C GLU A 82 4.90 13.34 -10.53
N PRO A 83 4.37 13.70 -11.72
CA PRO A 83 4.65 15.00 -12.36
C PRO A 83 4.33 16.22 -11.49
N LEU A 84 3.24 16.15 -10.71
CA LEU A 84 2.84 17.22 -9.79
C LEU A 84 3.80 17.36 -8.61
N PHE A 85 4.32 16.23 -8.12
CA PHE A 85 5.25 16.18 -6.98
C PHE A 85 6.69 16.54 -7.39
N TYR A 86 7.15 16.09 -8.56
CA TYR A 86 8.55 16.16 -8.98
C TYR A 86 8.79 17.09 -10.18
N GLY A 87 7.75 17.74 -10.72
CA GLY A 87 7.87 18.68 -11.83
C GLY A 87 8.25 18.04 -13.17
N ARG A 88 8.15 16.70 -13.31
CA ARG A 88 8.40 16.03 -14.58
C ARG A 88 7.22 16.14 -15.55
N LYS A 89 7.45 15.87 -16.82
CA LYS A 89 6.35 15.80 -17.80
C LYS A 89 5.61 14.47 -17.68
N VAL A 90 4.30 14.52 -17.93
CA VAL A 90 3.48 13.30 -18.12
C VAL A 90 3.91 12.63 -19.42
N LEU A 91 4.16 11.34 -19.37
CA LEU A 91 4.56 10.56 -20.54
C LEU A 91 3.31 9.93 -21.17
N TRP A 92 3.10 10.17 -22.46
CA TRP A 92 1.89 9.76 -23.18
C TRP A 92 1.64 8.24 -23.10
N TYR A 93 2.67 7.43 -23.12
CA TYR A 93 2.54 5.97 -23.03
C TYR A 93 2.11 5.50 -21.62
N GLU A 94 2.48 6.22 -20.55
CA GLU A 94 2.01 5.92 -19.20
C GLU A 94 0.49 6.11 -19.11
N VAL A 95 -0.03 7.17 -19.74
CA VAL A 95 -1.47 7.43 -19.85
C VAL A 95 -2.17 6.37 -20.70
N PHE A 96 -1.59 6.01 -21.85
CA PHE A 96 -2.14 4.98 -22.75
C PHE A 96 -2.27 3.63 -22.04
N PHE A 97 -1.23 3.15 -21.39
CA PHE A 97 -1.29 1.92 -20.61
C PHE A 97 -2.28 2.02 -19.45
N GLY A 98 -2.38 3.19 -18.80
CA GLY A 98 -3.37 3.43 -17.77
C GLY A 98 -4.81 3.31 -18.27
N LEU A 99 -5.11 3.77 -19.46
CA LEU A 99 -6.44 3.63 -20.07
C LEU A 99 -6.77 2.15 -20.35
N ILE A 100 -5.79 1.34 -20.75
CA ILE A 100 -6.00 -0.11 -20.94
C ILE A 100 -6.30 -0.77 -19.58
N ILE A 101 -5.62 -0.37 -18.50
CA ILE A 101 -5.91 -0.87 -17.15
C ILE A 101 -7.33 -0.50 -16.73
N ILE A 102 -7.78 0.74 -16.99
CA ILE A 102 -9.16 1.17 -16.73
C ILE A 102 -10.17 0.35 -17.52
N ALA A 103 -9.89 0.04 -18.78
CA ALA A 103 -10.75 -0.82 -19.59
C ALA A 103 -10.84 -2.26 -19.02
N GLY A 104 -9.70 -2.84 -18.60
CA GLY A 104 -9.65 -4.13 -17.91
C GLY A 104 -10.45 -4.13 -16.60
N LEU A 105 -10.35 -3.03 -15.83
CA LEU A 105 -11.16 -2.83 -14.63
C LEU A 105 -12.64 -2.72 -14.95
N GLY A 106 -13.00 -2.05 -16.04
CA GLY A 106 -14.40 -1.96 -16.53
C GLY A 106 -15.01 -3.33 -16.78
N LEU A 107 -14.26 -4.27 -17.37
CA LEU A 107 -14.69 -5.67 -17.55
C LEU A 107 -14.95 -6.36 -16.19
N ILE A 108 -14.07 -6.19 -15.24
CA ILE A 108 -14.22 -6.74 -13.88
C ILE A 108 -15.49 -6.21 -13.23
N LEU A 109 -15.74 -4.90 -13.30
CA LEU A 109 -16.87 -4.26 -12.64
C LEU A 109 -18.23 -4.57 -13.28
N GLN A 110 -18.29 -4.78 -14.60
CA GLN A 110 -19.54 -5.15 -15.26
C GLN A 110 -20.11 -6.47 -14.73
N VAL A 111 -19.25 -7.40 -14.38
CA VAL A 111 -19.66 -8.74 -13.91
C VAL A 111 -19.80 -8.80 -12.39
N GLU A 112 -19.01 -8.01 -11.68
CA GLU A 112 -18.88 -8.09 -10.22
C GLU A 112 -19.43 -6.85 -9.51
N ILE A 113 -20.54 -6.28 -10.02
CA ILE A 113 -21.17 -5.03 -9.49
C ILE A 113 -21.55 -5.13 -8.01
N LYS A 114 -21.76 -6.35 -7.49
CA LYS A 114 -22.01 -6.62 -6.07
C LYS A 114 -20.87 -6.18 -5.15
N TYR A 115 -19.65 -6.01 -5.68
CA TYR A 115 -18.46 -5.60 -4.94
C TYR A 115 -18.14 -4.11 -5.06
N LEU A 116 -19.06 -3.30 -5.60
CA LEU A 116 -18.82 -1.88 -5.89
C LEU A 116 -18.35 -1.08 -4.65
N GLN A 117 -18.87 -1.40 -3.47
CA GLN A 117 -18.42 -0.77 -2.23
C GLN A 117 -16.93 -1.06 -1.95
N GLY A 118 -16.49 -2.31 -2.12
CA GLY A 118 -15.08 -2.70 -1.99
C GLY A 118 -14.18 -1.98 -2.99
N VAL A 119 -14.66 -1.79 -4.22
CA VAL A 119 -13.96 -1.04 -5.28
C VAL A 119 -13.72 0.41 -4.84
N TYR A 120 -14.71 1.10 -4.27
CA TYR A 120 -14.52 2.48 -3.78
C TYR A 120 -13.48 2.57 -2.67
N PHE A 121 -13.53 1.65 -1.69
CA PHE A 121 -12.51 1.61 -0.64
C PHE A 121 -11.11 1.28 -1.21
N ALA A 122 -11.01 0.34 -2.13
CA ALA A 122 -9.74 -0.01 -2.77
C ALA A 122 -9.17 1.16 -3.60
N LEU A 123 -10.01 1.89 -4.36
CA LEU A 123 -9.60 3.09 -5.09
C LEU A 123 -9.10 4.19 -4.15
N ALA A 124 -9.84 4.49 -3.08
CA ALA A 124 -9.41 5.47 -2.09
C ALA A 124 -8.07 5.05 -1.46
N SER A 125 -7.94 3.77 -1.11
CA SER A 125 -6.72 3.22 -0.54
C SER A 125 -5.52 3.37 -1.48
N ILE A 126 -5.62 2.95 -2.74
CA ILE A 126 -4.48 3.02 -3.67
C ILE A 126 -4.07 4.45 -3.99
N ILE A 127 -5.01 5.40 -4.08
CA ILE A 127 -4.68 6.82 -4.27
C ILE A 127 -3.87 7.33 -3.07
N LEU A 128 -4.29 7.05 -1.84
CA LEU A 128 -3.54 7.38 -0.63
C LEU A 128 -2.16 6.71 -0.64
N GLY A 129 -2.10 5.44 -1.08
CA GLY A 129 -0.88 4.66 -1.26
C GLY A 129 0.14 5.34 -2.17
N VAL A 130 -0.32 5.83 -3.31
CA VAL A 130 0.51 6.58 -4.26
C VAL A 130 1.00 7.90 -3.65
N VAL A 131 0.09 8.66 -3.01
CA VAL A 131 0.45 9.97 -2.42
C VAL A 131 1.53 9.81 -1.34
N PHE A 132 1.37 8.90 -0.38
CA PHE A 132 2.39 8.72 0.64
C PHE A 132 3.71 8.18 0.06
N THR A 133 3.66 7.32 -0.94
CA THR A 133 4.87 6.83 -1.62
C THR A 133 5.64 7.96 -2.30
N LEU A 134 4.93 8.88 -2.98
CA LEU A 134 5.54 10.07 -3.58
C LEU A 134 6.15 11.01 -2.53
N MET A 135 5.50 11.16 -1.38
CA MET A 135 6.03 11.95 -0.26
C MET A 135 7.27 11.30 0.35
N ASN A 136 7.25 9.97 0.55
CA ASN A 136 8.39 9.20 1.07
C ASN A 136 9.60 9.25 0.13
N GLY A 137 9.37 9.24 -1.18
CA GLY A 137 10.44 9.43 -2.16
C GLY A 137 11.17 10.78 -2.04
N LYS A 138 10.54 11.81 -1.45
CA LYS A 138 11.20 13.08 -1.11
C LYS A 138 11.89 13.04 0.25
N LEU A 139 11.25 12.43 1.25
CA LEU A 139 11.75 12.38 2.63
C LEU A 139 12.99 11.50 2.78
N ILE A 140 13.12 10.46 1.95
CA ILE A 140 14.25 9.52 1.97
C ILE A 140 15.59 10.15 1.58
N ALA A 141 15.59 11.31 0.94
CA ALA A 141 16.82 12.00 0.56
C ALA A 141 17.63 12.45 1.79
N ASP A 142 16.94 12.81 2.88
CA ASP A 142 17.55 13.47 4.03
C ASP A 142 17.50 12.62 5.32
N HIS A 143 16.78 11.48 5.32
CA HIS A 143 16.53 10.69 6.52
C HIS A 143 16.74 9.18 6.33
N GLU A 144 17.06 8.51 7.43
CA GLU A 144 17.13 7.04 7.47
C GLU A 144 15.72 6.42 7.28
N PRO A 145 15.57 5.38 6.43
CA PRO A 145 14.28 4.75 6.15
C PRO A 145 13.55 4.28 7.41
N SER A 146 14.30 3.71 8.37
CA SER A 146 13.75 3.22 9.64
C SER A 146 13.17 4.35 10.50
N VAL A 147 13.80 5.53 10.49
CA VAL A 147 13.36 6.71 11.25
C VAL A 147 12.10 7.29 10.62
N ILE A 148 12.06 7.42 9.27
CA ILE A 148 10.86 7.84 8.54
C ILE A 148 9.68 6.93 8.94
N THR A 149 9.82 5.63 8.73
CA THR A 149 8.76 4.65 8.98
C THR A 149 8.33 4.61 10.45
N PHE A 150 9.28 4.78 11.39
CA PHE A 150 8.97 4.84 12.82
C PHE A 150 8.03 5.99 13.17
N TYR A 151 8.31 7.21 12.68
CA TYR A 151 7.46 8.37 12.92
C TYR A 151 6.10 8.25 12.23
N GLU A 152 6.05 7.74 11.01
CA GLU A 152 4.83 7.52 10.28
C GLU A 152 3.90 6.52 10.98
N PHE A 153 4.46 5.40 11.46
CA PHE A 153 3.66 4.42 12.20
C PHE A 153 3.23 4.96 13.57
N GLY A 154 4.10 5.69 14.26
CA GLY A 154 3.73 6.36 15.50
C GLY A 154 2.58 7.34 15.31
N ALA A 155 2.61 8.13 14.24
CA ALA A 155 1.53 9.04 13.88
C ALA A 155 0.22 8.30 13.55
N GLY A 156 0.30 7.22 12.77
CA GLY A 156 -0.87 6.41 12.46
C GLY A 156 -1.51 5.82 13.73
N VAL A 157 -0.70 5.25 14.63
CA VAL A 157 -1.18 4.77 15.94
C VAL A 157 -1.83 5.91 16.72
N PHE A 158 -1.23 7.09 16.74
CA PHE A 158 -1.78 8.26 17.45
C PHE A 158 -3.18 8.62 16.90
N PHE A 159 -3.33 8.80 15.59
CA PHE A 159 -4.61 9.19 15.00
C PHE A 159 -5.70 8.12 15.19
N ILE A 160 -5.37 6.85 15.02
CA ILE A 160 -6.32 5.76 15.25
C ILE A 160 -6.67 5.67 16.74
N SER A 161 -5.71 5.89 17.66
CA SER A 161 -5.97 5.90 19.10
C SER A 161 -6.91 7.03 19.49
N VAL A 162 -6.73 8.22 18.92
CA VAL A 162 -7.65 9.35 19.15
C VAL A 162 -9.07 9.00 18.69
N TYR A 163 -9.20 8.43 17.49
CA TYR A 163 -10.49 7.94 16.99
C TYR A 163 -11.10 6.88 17.92
N PHE A 164 -10.33 5.89 18.36
CA PHE A 164 -10.80 4.84 19.27
C PHE A 164 -11.22 5.36 20.65
N LEU A 165 -10.57 6.42 21.14
CA LEU A 165 -10.99 7.06 22.39
C LEU A 165 -12.37 7.72 22.26
N PHE A 166 -12.66 8.38 21.13
CA PHE A 166 -13.98 8.96 20.87
C PHE A 166 -15.07 7.91 20.71
N GLU A 167 -14.74 6.77 20.09
CA GLU A 167 -15.67 5.65 19.86
C GLU A 167 -15.79 4.71 21.08
N GLY A 168 -14.99 4.91 22.14
CA GLY A 168 -14.99 4.03 23.30
C GLY A 168 -14.52 2.60 23.00
N LYS A 169 -13.69 2.40 21.98
CA LYS A 169 -13.23 1.08 21.51
C LYS A 169 -12.19 0.42 22.42
N PHE A 170 -11.49 1.17 23.27
CA PHE A 170 -10.50 0.61 24.19
C PHE A 170 -11.17 -0.09 25.39
N THR A 171 -11.72 -1.25 25.13
CA THR A 171 -12.30 -2.14 26.14
C THR A 171 -11.34 -3.27 26.51
N ALA A 172 -11.62 -4.04 27.56
CA ALA A 172 -10.84 -5.23 27.89
C ALA A 172 -10.81 -6.24 26.75
N ASP A 173 -11.91 -6.38 26.02
CA ASP A 173 -12.04 -7.28 24.86
C ASP A 173 -11.18 -6.86 23.68
N PHE A 174 -10.89 -5.55 23.53
CA PHE A 174 -9.99 -5.05 22.48
C PHE A 174 -8.61 -5.72 22.53
N PHE A 175 -8.09 -5.95 23.73
CA PHE A 175 -6.79 -6.59 23.94
C PHE A 175 -6.86 -8.12 24.10
N SER A 176 -8.06 -8.69 24.19
CA SER A 176 -8.30 -10.13 24.39
C SER A 176 -8.26 -10.89 23.06
N LEU A 177 -7.06 -11.01 22.48
CA LEU A 177 -6.86 -11.71 21.22
C LEU A 177 -6.43 -13.16 21.47
N SER A 178 -6.88 -14.08 20.60
CA SER A 178 -6.40 -15.46 20.61
C SER A 178 -4.89 -15.55 20.34
N LEU A 179 -4.24 -16.59 20.85
CA LEU A 179 -2.82 -16.83 20.61
C LEU A 179 -2.49 -16.86 19.09
N ASN A 180 -3.38 -17.45 18.29
CA ASN A 180 -3.20 -17.50 16.84
C ASN A 180 -3.22 -16.10 16.22
N ASN A 181 -4.12 -15.21 16.66
CA ASN A 181 -4.15 -13.82 16.20
C ASN A 181 -2.87 -13.07 16.60
N TRP A 182 -2.35 -13.27 17.82
CA TRP A 182 -1.10 -12.68 18.25
C TRP A 182 0.09 -13.13 17.41
N ILE A 183 0.22 -14.43 17.12
CA ILE A 183 1.29 -14.97 16.27
C ILE A 183 1.21 -14.36 14.87
N LEU A 184 0.02 -14.32 14.27
CA LEU A 184 -0.18 -13.75 12.94
C LEU A 184 0.09 -12.23 12.92
N LEU A 185 -0.30 -11.51 13.96
CA LEU A 185 0.00 -10.08 14.11
C LEU A 185 1.51 -9.82 14.23
N LEU A 186 2.24 -10.63 14.99
CA LEU A 186 3.68 -10.50 15.13
C LEU A 186 4.40 -10.70 13.79
N VAL A 187 4.01 -11.73 13.03
CA VAL A 187 4.56 -11.95 11.67
C VAL A 187 4.20 -10.79 10.74
N LEU A 188 2.93 -10.36 10.75
CA LEU A 188 2.46 -9.25 9.92
C LEU A 188 3.20 -7.95 10.26
N ALA A 189 3.37 -7.64 11.54
CA ALA A 189 4.01 -6.41 12.00
C ALA A 189 5.53 -6.40 11.79
N SER A 190 6.21 -7.52 12.01
CA SER A 190 7.68 -7.59 11.88
C SER A 190 8.12 -7.71 10.42
N VAL A 191 7.74 -8.80 9.75
CA VAL A 191 8.22 -9.12 8.39
C VAL A 191 7.46 -8.33 7.34
N CYS A 192 6.12 -8.44 7.36
CA CYS A 192 5.28 -7.85 6.30
C CYS A 192 5.04 -6.35 6.47
N THR A 193 5.46 -5.74 7.59
CA THR A 193 5.27 -4.32 7.83
C THR A 193 6.59 -3.63 8.15
N ALA A 194 7.19 -3.83 9.33
CA ALA A 194 8.39 -3.10 9.71
C ALA A 194 9.53 -3.29 8.70
N TYR A 195 9.85 -4.53 8.34
CA TYR A 195 10.89 -4.82 7.35
C TYR A 195 10.48 -4.43 5.94
N ALA A 196 9.35 -4.93 5.44
CA ALA A 196 8.96 -4.73 4.04
C ALA A 196 8.70 -3.25 3.72
N PHE A 197 8.01 -2.51 4.59
CA PHE A 197 7.75 -1.09 4.38
C PHE A 197 9.05 -0.27 4.44
N THR A 198 9.91 -0.50 5.43
CA THR A 198 11.22 0.17 5.51
C THR A 198 12.10 -0.14 4.30
N ALA A 199 12.07 -1.38 3.80
CA ALA A 199 12.77 -1.76 2.58
C ALA A 199 12.20 -1.03 1.36
N SER A 200 10.88 -0.92 1.24
CA SER A 200 10.22 -0.16 0.18
C SER A 200 10.61 1.32 0.20
N VAL A 201 10.65 1.95 1.37
CA VAL A 201 11.16 3.33 1.52
C VAL A 201 12.65 3.42 1.14
N LYS A 202 13.47 2.46 1.58
CA LYS A 202 14.91 2.43 1.32
C LYS A 202 15.25 2.35 -0.18
N VAL A 203 14.53 1.54 -0.94
CA VAL A 203 14.83 1.40 -2.38
C VAL A 203 14.57 2.69 -3.15
N MET A 204 13.74 3.60 -2.62
CA MET A 204 13.52 4.93 -3.20
C MET A 204 14.74 5.87 -3.12
N GLN A 205 15.80 5.49 -2.39
CA GLN A 205 17.10 6.16 -2.51
C GLN A 205 17.75 5.97 -3.90
N ARG A 206 17.34 4.95 -4.65
CA ARG A 206 17.89 4.60 -5.97
C ARG A 206 16.84 4.50 -7.07
N LEU A 207 15.60 4.28 -6.72
CA LEU A 207 14.49 4.09 -7.65
C LEU A 207 13.48 5.21 -7.48
N THR A 208 12.85 5.62 -8.57
CA THR A 208 11.74 6.58 -8.49
C THR A 208 10.52 5.96 -7.81
N PRO A 209 9.66 6.74 -7.13
CA PRO A 209 8.40 6.25 -6.57
C PRO A 209 7.54 5.51 -7.60
N TYR A 210 7.48 6.02 -8.84
CA TYR A 210 6.79 5.32 -9.94
C TYR A 210 7.34 3.91 -10.18
N THR A 211 8.67 3.75 -10.17
CA THR A 211 9.29 2.42 -10.37
C THR A 211 8.97 1.48 -9.22
N VAL A 212 8.94 1.98 -7.99
CA VAL A 212 8.50 1.20 -6.82
C VAL A 212 7.05 0.77 -6.98
N MET A 213 6.13 1.70 -7.30
CA MET A 213 4.72 1.39 -7.54
C MET A 213 4.51 0.40 -8.69
N LEU A 214 5.31 0.52 -9.76
CA LEU A 214 5.26 -0.43 -10.87
C LEU A 214 5.69 -1.84 -10.44
N THR A 215 6.69 -1.95 -9.59
CA THR A 215 7.17 -3.24 -9.07
C THR A 215 6.16 -3.85 -8.09
N THR A 216 5.52 -3.04 -7.24
CA THR A 216 4.46 -3.50 -6.33
C THR A 216 3.22 -3.98 -7.08
N ASN A 217 3.02 -3.57 -8.34
CA ASN A 217 1.95 -4.13 -9.19
C ASN A 217 2.13 -5.63 -9.53
N LEU A 218 3.23 -6.26 -9.15
CA LEU A 218 3.35 -7.72 -9.15
C LEU A 218 2.62 -8.36 -7.96
N GLU A 219 2.32 -7.60 -6.90
CA GLU A 219 1.59 -8.08 -5.73
C GLU A 219 0.21 -8.66 -6.09
N PRO A 220 -0.63 -8.01 -6.90
CA PRO A 220 -1.87 -8.60 -7.40
C PRO A 220 -1.70 -9.97 -8.06
N VAL A 221 -0.62 -10.16 -8.83
CA VAL A 221 -0.35 -11.44 -9.51
C VAL A 221 -0.23 -12.57 -8.49
N TYR A 222 0.69 -12.40 -7.53
CA TYR A 222 0.93 -13.40 -6.49
C TYR A 222 -0.25 -13.50 -5.53
N GLY A 223 -0.85 -12.36 -5.17
CA GLY A 223 -1.96 -12.31 -4.23
C GLY A 223 -3.21 -13.03 -4.74
N ILE A 224 -3.62 -12.82 -6.00
CA ILE A 224 -4.77 -13.49 -6.61
C ILE A 224 -4.51 -15.01 -6.74
N ILE A 225 -3.31 -15.40 -7.15
CA ILE A 225 -2.93 -16.82 -7.25
C ILE A 225 -2.99 -17.47 -5.85
N LEU A 226 -2.38 -16.86 -4.85
CA LEU A 226 -2.38 -17.38 -3.49
C LEU A 226 -3.78 -17.41 -2.87
N ALA A 227 -4.59 -16.37 -3.10
CA ALA A 227 -5.96 -16.31 -2.63
C ALA A 227 -6.80 -17.47 -3.20
N TYR A 228 -6.65 -17.76 -4.50
CA TYR A 228 -7.33 -18.88 -5.13
C TYR A 228 -6.99 -20.24 -4.49
N PHE A 229 -5.68 -20.47 -4.21
CA PHE A 229 -5.25 -21.76 -3.62
C PHE A 229 -5.51 -21.86 -2.13
N ILE A 230 -5.37 -20.77 -1.37
CA ILE A 230 -5.47 -20.79 0.11
C ILE A 230 -6.90 -20.61 0.58
N LEU A 231 -7.68 -19.70 -0.03
CA LEU A 231 -9.04 -19.36 0.38
C LEU A 231 -10.11 -20.13 -0.41
N GLY A 232 -9.72 -20.78 -1.49
CA GLY A 232 -10.57 -21.72 -2.24
C GLY A 232 -11.83 -21.07 -2.81
N GLY A 233 -13.00 -21.73 -2.58
CA GLY A 233 -14.26 -21.35 -3.23
C GLY A 233 -14.79 -19.95 -2.90
N LYS A 234 -14.34 -19.30 -1.82
CA LYS A 234 -14.71 -17.92 -1.46
C LYS A 234 -14.10 -16.87 -2.39
N GLU A 235 -12.98 -17.21 -3.04
CA GLU A 235 -12.23 -16.35 -3.97
C GLU A 235 -12.42 -16.78 -5.44
N LYS A 236 -13.36 -17.71 -5.71
CA LYS A 236 -13.72 -18.04 -7.11
C LYS A 236 -14.46 -16.88 -7.74
N MET A 237 -13.86 -16.32 -8.79
CA MET A 237 -14.39 -15.24 -9.58
C MET A 237 -14.90 -15.75 -10.93
N SER A 238 -15.63 -14.90 -11.66
CA SER A 238 -16.07 -15.21 -13.03
C SER A 238 -14.90 -15.32 -14.01
N VAL A 239 -15.12 -15.92 -15.16
CA VAL A 239 -14.11 -16.02 -16.22
C VAL A 239 -13.71 -14.63 -16.72
N GLU A 240 -14.68 -13.74 -16.84
CA GLU A 240 -14.50 -12.36 -17.28
C GLU A 240 -13.61 -11.57 -16.30
N PHE A 241 -13.74 -11.82 -14.99
CA PHE A 241 -12.83 -11.28 -13.99
C PHE A 241 -11.38 -11.68 -14.28
N TYR A 242 -11.12 -12.98 -14.53
CA TYR A 242 -9.76 -13.44 -14.82
C TYR A 242 -9.21 -12.86 -16.12
N ILE A 243 -10.06 -12.68 -17.14
CA ILE A 243 -9.66 -12.01 -18.39
C ILE A 243 -9.25 -10.56 -18.10
N GLY A 244 -10.07 -9.81 -17.36
CA GLY A 244 -9.76 -8.43 -16.96
C GLY A 244 -8.46 -8.35 -16.13
N ALA A 245 -8.27 -9.23 -15.16
CA ALA A 245 -7.06 -9.30 -14.35
C ALA A 245 -5.81 -9.59 -15.20
N VAL A 246 -5.88 -10.51 -16.14
CA VAL A 246 -4.77 -10.82 -17.07
C VAL A 246 -4.44 -9.62 -17.96
N ILE A 247 -5.46 -8.92 -18.49
CA ILE A 247 -5.24 -7.67 -19.26
C ILE A 247 -4.48 -6.65 -18.43
N ILE A 248 -4.90 -6.41 -17.19
CA ILE A 248 -4.25 -5.47 -16.27
C ILE A 248 -2.79 -5.87 -16.04
N ILE A 249 -2.53 -7.12 -15.67
CA ILE A 249 -1.20 -7.64 -15.38
C ILE A 249 -0.26 -7.49 -16.58
N ILE A 250 -0.70 -7.95 -17.77
CA ILE A 250 0.10 -7.84 -19.00
C ILE A 250 0.40 -6.38 -19.31
N THR A 251 -0.58 -5.49 -19.16
CA THR A 251 -0.43 -4.06 -19.44
C THR A 251 0.61 -3.42 -18.50
N VAL A 252 0.60 -3.77 -17.21
CA VAL A 252 1.58 -3.31 -16.24
C VAL A 252 2.99 -3.77 -16.60
N ILE A 253 3.15 -5.04 -16.96
CA ILE A 253 4.46 -5.59 -17.39
C ILE A 253 4.95 -4.89 -18.66
N LEU A 254 4.08 -4.72 -19.67
CA LEU A 254 4.43 -4.04 -20.92
C LEU A 254 4.82 -2.57 -20.68
N ASN A 255 4.11 -1.86 -19.80
CA ASN A 255 4.45 -0.49 -19.41
C ASN A 255 5.86 -0.45 -18.79
N GLY A 256 6.19 -1.36 -17.88
CA GLY A 256 7.51 -1.45 -17.26
C GLY A 256 8.62 -1.72 -18.29
N VAL A 257 8.41 -2.67 -19.19
CA VAL A 257 9.35 -2.99 -20.28
C VAL A 257 9.54 -1.80 -21.20
N PHE A 258 8.44 -1.16 -21.62
CA PHE A 258 8.49 -0.01 -22.51
C PHE A 258 9.26 1.17 -21.89
N LYS A 259 9.00 1.48 -20.62
CA LYS A 259 9.72 2.51 -19.88
C LYS A 259 11.21 2.21 -19.80
N HIS A 260 11.59 0.97 -19.54
CA HIS A 260 13.01 0.56 -19.51
C HIS A 260 13.70 0.83 -20.85
N TYR A 261 13.03 0.50 -21.97
CA TYR A 261 13.57 0.77 -23.31
C TYR A 261 13.72 2.26 -23.62
N GLN A 262 12.73 3.08 -23.24
CA GLN A 262 12.79 4.53 -23.45
C GLN A 262 13.93 5.18 -22.66
N ASN A 263 14.08 4.85 -21.39
CA ASN A 263 15.16 5.37 -20.55
C ASN A 263 16.56 4.98 -21.10
N LYS A 264 16.70 3.77 -21.67
CA LYS A 264 17.94 3.34 -22.30
C LYS A 264 18.25 4.15 -23.57
N LYS A 265 17.24 4.57 -24.33
CA LYS A 265 17.39 5.36 -25.55
C LYS A 265 17.74 6.82 -25.30
N GLU A 266 17.26 7.39 -24.17
CA GLU A 266 17.56 8.76 -23.76
C GLU A 266 18.95 8.91 -23.14
N ASN A 267 19.56 7.81 -22.66
CA ASN A 267 20.91 7.76 -22.08
C ASN A 267 22.01 7.36 -23.10
N LEU A 268 21.67 7.14 -24.38
CA LEU A 268 22.56 6.95 -25.51
C LEU A 268 22.64 8.18 -26.40
#